data_e00847e79bed0d8843dfb080701d596a
#
_entry.id   e00847e79bed0d8843dfb080701d596a
#
_cell.length_a   1.000
_cell.length_b   1.000
_cell.length_c   1.000
_cell.angle_alpha   90.00
_cell.angle_beta   90.00
_cell.angle_gamma   90.00
#
_symmetry.space_group_name_H-M   'P 1'
#
loop_
_entity.id
_entity.type
_entity.pdbx_description
1 polymer ?
#
loop_
_entity_poly.entity_id
_entity_poly.type
_entity_poly.pdbx_seq_one_letter_code
_entity_poly.pdbx_strand_id
1 'polypeptide(L)'
;MRGNSSMSLRRNPEGDWPQVDPSAHIDPTAQLIGNVHVGPRVYIGPNAVVRADEMDTSLGVAPIEIGSECNVQDGVIIHALGGARVTVGPRSSLGHGCIVHGPSVLGEGCFVGFGAKVFDAVIGDGAFVGTGAIVQAVELAAKSLVPAGVSVLCREHVIELVSTTSAEDCEFMEKVVAANVALAQGYIRLARDGETRLSKDRRPFQRVRNADVSQEGIAHGKIQ
;
A
#
# COMPACT_ATOMS: atom_id res chain seq x y z
N MET A 1 29.33 -2.93 -19.61
CA MET A 1 28.88 -2.00 -18.56
C MET A 1 27.67 -2.64 -17.91
N ARG A 2 27.74 -2.96 -16.63
CA ARG A 2 26.65 -3.68 -15.94
C ARG A 2 25.56 -2.67 -15.65
N GLY A 3 24.38 -2.87 -16.25
CA GLY A 3 23.19 -2.07 -15.94
C GLY A 3 22.96 -2.08 -14.43
N ASN A 4 22.67 -0.92 -13.90
CA ASN A 4 22.25 -0.71 -12.53
C ASN A 4 20.93 -1.49 -12.33
N SER A 5 21.03 -2.77 -11.93
CA SER A 5 19.84 -3.52 -11.54
C SER A 5 19.27 -2.76 -10.33
N SER A 6 18.10 -2.18 -10.50
CA SER A 6 17.38 -1.53 -9.42
C SER A 6 17.42 -2.44 -8.19
N MET A 7 18.00 -1.96 -7.09
CA MET A 7 18.03 -2.73 -5.83
C MET A 7 16.64 -2.99 -5.27
N SER A 8 15.61 -2.40 -5.88
CA SER A 8 14.20 -2.52 -5.51
C SER A 8 13.60 -3.90 -5.79
N LEU A 9 14.09 -4.64 -6.79
CA LEU A 9 13.57 -5.95 -7.18
C LEU A 9 14.62 -7.03 -6.90
N ARG A 10 14.22 -8.11 -6.20
CA ARG A 10 15.13 -9.21 -5.85
C ARG A 10 14.46 -10.57 -5.98
N ARG A 11 15.27 -11.59 -6.26
CA ARG A 11 14.83 -12.99 -6.21
C ARG A 11 14.63 -13.46 -4.78
N ASN A 12 13.72 -14.42 -4.60
CA ASN A 12 13.70 -15.26 -3.42
C ASN A 12 14.71 -16.43 -3.56
N PRO A 13 14.89 -17.27 -2.53
CA PRO A 13 15.78 -18.43 -2.59
C PRO A 13 15.43 -19.44 -3.69
N GLU A 14 14.15 -19.58 -4.07
CA GLU A 14 13.68 -20.48 -5.13
C GLU A 14 13.90 -19.91 -6.55
N GLY A 15 14.29 -18.65 -6.63
CA GLY A 15 14.63 -18.01 -7.91
C GLY A 15 13.47 -17.22 -8.53
N ASP A 16 12.31 -17.14 -7.87
CA ASP A 16 11.21 -16.30 -8.33
C ASP A 16 11.64 -14.84 -8.36
N TRP A 17 11.15 -14.12 -9.34
CA TRP A 17 11.43 -12.72 -9.57
C TRP A 17 10.14 -11.92 -9.63
N PRO A 18 10.07 -10.73 -9.00
CA PRO A 18 8.89 -9.90 -9.08
C PRO A 18 8.48 -9.59 -10.52
N GLN A 19 7.20 -9.75 -10.82
CA GLN A 19 6.59 -9.41 -12.10
C GLN A 19 5.83 -8.11 -11.95
N VAL A 20 6.26 -7.06 -12.63
CA VAL A 20 5.72 -5.71 -12.50
C VAL A 20 5.24 -5.23 -13.87
N ASP A 21 3.98 -4.79 -13.93
CA ASP A 21 3.44 -4.18 -15.14
C ASP A 21 4.22 -2.91 -15.50
N PRO A 22 4.56 -2.68 -16.78
CA PRO A 22 5.33 -1.51 -17.21
C PRO A 22 4.67 -0.15 -16.92
N SER A 23 3.37 -0.13 -16.64
CA SER A 23 2.63 1.08 -16.26
C SER A 23 2.57 1.31 -14.74
N ALA A 24 3.13 0.41 -13.93
CA ALA A 24 3.27 0.60 -12.49
C ALA A 24 4.52 1.41 -12.16
N HIS A 25 4.42 2.24 -11.12
CA HIS A 25 5.57 2.97 -10.54
C HIS A 25 6.01 2.28 -9.25
N ILE A 26 7.29 1.94 -9.19
CA ILE A 26 7.95 1.42 -7.99
C ILE A 26 8.99 2.44 -7.54
N ASP A 27 8.84 2.98 -6.32
CA ASP A 27 9.84 3.89 -5.78
C ASP A 27 11.21 3.20 -5.66
N PRO A 28 12.31 3.87 -5.99
CA PRO A 28 13.65 3.30 -5.91
C PRO A 28 14.05 2.75 -4.53
N THR A 29 13.41 3.19 -3.46
CA THR A 29 13.65 2.74 -2.08
C THR A 29 12.73 1.60 -1.65
N ALA A 30 11.68 1.30 -2.41
CA ALA A 30 10.81 0.15 -2.15
C ALA A 30 11.55 -1.17 -2.41
N GLN A 31 11.11 -2.24 -1.76
CA GLN A 31 11.68 -3.58 -1.91
C GLN A 31 10.59 -4.58 -2.30
N LEU A 32 10.70 -5.16 -3.49
CA LEU A 32 9.85 -6.26 -3.95
C LEU A 32 10.73 -7.51 -4.06
N ILE A 33 10.32 -8.59 -3.40
CA ILE A 33 11.16 -9.79 -3.26
C ILE A 33 10.34 -11.03 -3.59
N GLY A 34 10.82 -11.82 -4.55
CA GLY A 34 10.29 -13.14 -4.85
C GLY A 34 9.02 -13.14 -5.70
N ASN A 35 8.09 -14.03 -5.38
CA ASN A 35 6.87 -14.28 -6.16
C ASN A 35 5.81 -13.18 -5.96
N VAL A 36 6.13 -11.97 -6.39
CA VAL A 36 5.27 -10.78 -6.29
C VAL A 36 4.77 -10.39 -7.67
N HIS A 37 3.46 -10.21 -7.82
CA HIS A 37 2.83 -9.79 -9.07
C HIS A 37 2.16 -8.43 -8.86
N VAL A 38 2.57 -7.44 -9.64
CA VAL A 38 2.06 -6.06 -9.57
C VAL A 38 1.36 -5.70 -10.87
N GLY A 39 0.08 -5.39 -10.76
CA GLY A 39 -0.78 -5.03 -11.88
C GLY A 39 -0.54 -3.64 -12.47
N PRO A 40 -1.29 -3.28 -13.51
CA PRO A 40 -1.13 -2.00 -14.20
C PRO A 40 -1.52 -0.80 -13.34
N ARG A 41 -0.82 0.32 -13.57
CA ARG A 41 -1.05 1.63 -12.95
C ARG A 41 -0.99 1.63 -11.41
N VAL A 42 -0.31 0.63 -10.82
CA VAL A 42 -0.06 0.57 -9.38
C VAL A 42 1.01 1.61 -9.00
N TYR A 43 0.83 2.23 -7.84
CA TYR A 43 1.84 3.05 -7.17
C TYR A 43 2.39 2.30 -5.96
N ILE A 44 3.71 2.13 -5.88
CA ILE A 44 4.40 1.62 -4.69
C ILE A 44 5.39 2.69 -4.21
N GLY A 45 5.11 3.21 -3.03
CA GLY A 45 5.79 4.35 -2.42
C GLY A 45 7.10 4.01 -1.72
N PRO A 46 7.79 5.05 -1.23
CA PRO A 46 9.07 4.93 -0.54
C PRO A 46 9.06 3.95 0.63
N ASN A 47 10.13 3.14 0.73
CA ASN A 47 10.36 2.19 1.82
C ASN A 47 9.25 1.12 2.00
N ALA A 48 8.35 0.96 1.04
CA ALA A 48 7.41 -0.16 1.05
C ALA A 48 8.16 -1.48 0.85
N VAL A 49 7.72 -2.55 1.54
CA VAL A 49 8.30 -3.88 1.44
C VAL A 49 7.21 -4.87 1.07
N VAL A 50 7.35 -5.52 -0.07
CA VAL A 50 6.46 -6.60 -0.54
C VAL A 50 7.31 -7.84 -0.72
N ARG A 51 7.08 -8.86 0.12
CA ARG A 51 8.00 -9.99 0.22
C ARG A 51 7.27 -11.34 0.18
N ALA A 52 7.41 -12.07 -0.93
CA ALA A 52 6.93 -13.44 -1.15
C ALA A 52 8.15 -14.36 -1.32
N ASP A 53 8.77 -14.77 -0.19
CA ASP A 53 10.04 -15.47 -0.17
C ASP A 53 10.12 -16.60 0.86
N GLU A 54 9.03 -16.89 1.57
CA GLU A 54 8.96 -18.03 2.46
C GLU A 54 8.36 -19.25 1.76
N MET A 55 9.11 -20.34 1.79
CA MET A 55 8.73 -21.62 1.16
C MET A 55 7.73 -22.38 2.03
N ASP A 56 6.83 -23.08 1.39
CA ASP A 56 6.03 -24.13 2.03
C ASP A 56 6.82 -25.45 2.12
N THR A 57 6.16 -26.49 2.63
CA THR A 57 6.75 -27.83 2.77
C THR A 57 7.05 -28.53 1.42
N SER A 58 6.49 -28.03 0.31
CA SER A 58 6.74 -28.49 -1.06
C SER A 58 7.84 -27.70 -1.78
N LEU A 59 8.49 -26.78 -1.09
CA LEU A 59 9.48 -25.83 -1.61
C LEU A 59 8.88 -24.81 -2.59
N GLY A 60 7.56 -24.63 -2.59
CA GLY A 60 6.88 -23.60 -3.35
C GLY A 60 6.73 -22.29 -2.57
N VAL A 61 6.70 -21.17 -3.26
CA VAL A 61 6.38 -19.87 -2.67
C VAL A 61 5.06 -19.37 -3.22
N ALA A 62 4.05 -19.23 -2.33
CA ALA A 62 2.75 -18.69 -2.71
C ALA A 62 2.88 -17.22 -3.10
N PRO A 63 2.14 -16.74 -4.12
CA PRO A 63 2.28 -15.38 -4.61
C PRO A 63 1.67 -14.33 -3.70
N ILE A 64 2.22 -13.11 -3.79
CA ILE A 64 1.56 -11.86 -3.42
C ILE A 64 1.10 -11.17 -4.69
N GLU A 65 -0.21 -10.94 -4.80
CA GLU A 65 -0.83 -10.35 -5.99
C GLU A 65 -1.42 -8.98 -5.65
N ILE A 66 -1.03 -7.94 -6.39
CA ILE A 66 -1.52 -6.57 -6.24
C ILE A 66 -2.24 -6.20 -7.53
N GLY A 67 -3.55 -6.01 -7.43
CA GLY A 67 -4.43 -5.67 -8.55
C GLY A 67 -4.15 -4.30 -9.17
N SER A 68 -4.79 -4.03 -10.29
CA SER A 68 -4.62 -2.77 -11.02
C SER A 68 -5.05 -1.55 -10.19
N GLU A 69 -4.40 -0.41 -10.43
CA GLU A 69 -4.74 0.88 -9.81
C GLU A 69 -4.66 0.91 -8.27
N CYS A 70 -4.05 -0.09 -7.67
CA CYS A 70 -3.75 -0.07 -6.25
C CYS A 70 -2.69 0.97 -5.91
N ASN A 71 -2.72 1.44 -4.66
CA ASN A 71 -1.59 2.17 -4.11
C ASN A 71 -1.11 1.53 -2.80
N VAL A 72 0.19 1.36 -2.73
CA VAL A 72 0.92 0.85 -1.58
C VAL A 72 1.80 2.00 -1.10
N GLN A 73 1.38 2.64 -0.01
CA GLN A 73 1.99 3.87 0.47
C GLN A 73 3.32 3.63 1.19
N ASP A 74 3.96 4.72 1.62
CA ASP A 74 5.28 4.69 2.24
C ASP A 74 5.32 3.78 3.47
N GLY A 75 6.35 2.92 3.53
CA GLY A 75 6.58 2.04 4.66
C GLY A 75 5.57 0.92 4.86
N VAL A 76 4.68 0.67 3.92
CA VAL A 76 3.77 -0.48 3.95
C VAL A 76 4.55 -1.78 3.90
N ILE A 77 4.10 -2.79 4.67
CA ILE A 77 4.66 -4.14 4.63
C ILE A 77 3.58 -5.11 4.17
N ILE A 78 3.87 -5.85 3.10
CA ILE A 78 3.06 -6.99 2.64
C ILE A 78 3.92 -8.24 2.68
N HIS A 79 3.50 -9.24 3.44
CA HIS A 79 4.25 -10.48 3.63
C HIS A 79 3.32 -11.66 3.90
N ALA A 80 3.81 -12.88 3.72
CA ALA A 80 3.09 -14.10 4.09
C ALA A 80 4.05 -15.19 4.55
N LEU A 81 3.58 -16.06 5.43
CA LEU A 81 4.24 -17.33 5.76
C LEU A 81 4.27 -18.25 4.54
N GLY A 82 5.16 -19.22 4.56
CA GLY A 82 5.26 -20.24 3.51
C GLY A 82 3.93 -20.94 3.25
N GLY A 83 3.54 -21.03 1.97
CA GLY A 83 2.26 -21.57 1.53
C GLY A 83 1.05 -20.63 1.66
N ALA A 84 1.20 -19.51 2.36
CA ALA A 84 0.14 -18.51 2.49
C ALA A 84 0.20 -17.45 1.37
N ARG A 85 -0.97 -17.02 0.92
CA ARG A 85 -1.12 -16.03 -0.16
C ARG A 85 -1.61 -14.69 0.40
N VAL A 86 -1.23 -13.60 -0.27
CA VAL A 86 -1.90 -12.30 -0.14
C VAL A 86 -2.43 -11.87 -1.49
N THR A 87 -3.70 -11.51 -1.54
CA THR A 87 -4.31 -10.89 -2.72
C THR A 87 -4.87 -9.52 -2.32
N VAL A 88 -4.47 -8.49 -3.07
CA VAL A 88 -5.03 -7.14 -2.96
C VAL A 88 -5.80 -6.86 -4.23
N GLY A 89 -7.12 -6.79 -4.11
CA GLY A 89 -8.04 -6.51 -5.22
C GLY A 89 -7.80 -5.14 -5.85
N PRO A 90 -8.24 -4.93 -7.10
CA PRO A 90 -8.01 -3.69 -7.84
C PRO A 90 -8.48 -2.46 -7.07
N ARG A 91 -7.89 -1.29 -7.36
CA ARG A 91 -8.32 0.01 -6.81
C ARG A 91 -8.28 0.10 -5.28
N SER A 92 -7.53 -0.79 -4.62
CA SER A 92 -7.37 -0.78 -3.16
C SER A 92 -6.19 0.08 -2.74
N SER A 93 -6.34 0.73 -1.58
CA SER A 93 -5.38 1.67 -1.01
C SER A 93 -4.82 1.15 0.30
N LEU A 94 -3.51 0.94 0.36
CA LEU A 94 -2.79 0.56 1.57
C LEU A 94 -2.07 1.79 2.13
N GLY A 95 -2.60 2.37 3.20
CA GLY A 95 -2.12 3.61 3.81
C GLY A 95 -0.75 3.47 4.47
N HIS A 96 -0.07 4.60 4.66
CA HIS A 96 1.30 4.66 5.17
C HIS A 96 1.53 3.77 6.41
N GLY A 97 2.55 2.92 6.36
CA GLY A 97 2.96 2.07 7.46
C GLY A 97 1.98 0.96 7.85
N CYS A 98 0.92 0.70 7.07
CA CYS A 98 0.06 -0.43 7.36
C CYS A 98 0.78 -1.77 7.08
N ILE A 99 0.27 -2.85 7.68
CA ILE A 99 0.79 -4.21 7.49
C ILE A 99 -0.35 -5.09 6.99
N VAL A 100 -0.11 -5.79 5.88
CA VAL A 100 -0.98 -6.86 5.39
C VAL A 100 -0.17 -8.15 5.40
N HIS A 101 -0.58 -9.10 6.24
CA HIS A 101 0.11 -10.38 6.37
C HIS A 101 -0.81 -11.52 5.96
N GLY A 102 -0.29 -12.43 5.16
CA GLY A 102 -1.03 -13.61 4.72
C GLY A 102 -1.18 -14.72 5.76
N PRO A 103 -2.19 -15.61 5.57
CA PRO A 103 -3.13 -15.57 4.45
C PRO A 103 -4.11 -14.38 4.56
N SER A 104 -4.23 -13.59 3.49
CA SER A 104 -5.20 -12.49 3.50
C SER A 104 -5.69 -12.16 2.08
N VAL A 105 -6.96 -11.84 1.97
CA VAL A 105 -7.59 -11.42 0.73
C VAL A 105 -8.30 -10.08 0.97
N LEU A 106 -7.92 -9.08 0.21
CA LEU A 106 -8.61 -7.80 0.15
C LEU A 106 -9.37 -7.74 -1.19
N GLY A 107 -10.63 -7.41 -1.15
CA GLY A 107 -11.47 -7.20 -2.31
C GLY A 107 -11.12 -5.94 -3.09
N GLU A 108 -11.96 -5.58 -4.06
CA GLU A 108 -11.82 -4.38 -4.87
C GLU A 108 -12.13 -3.11 -4.06
N GLY A 109 -11.40 -2.03 -4.29
CA GLY A 109 -11.69 -0.71 -3.75
C GLY A 109 -11.58 -0.61 -2.23
N CYS A 110 -10.83 -1.47 -1.57
CA CYS A 110 -10.63 -1.44 -0.13
C CYS A 110 -9.69 -0.31 0.28
N PHE A 111 -9.87 0.23 1.49
CA PHE A 111 -8.95 1.15 2.12
C PHE A 111 -8.45 0.57 3.45
N VAL A 112 -7.12 0.45 3.58
CA VAL A 112 -6.45 0.08 4.83
C VAL A 112 -5.72 1.32 5.36
N GLY A 113 -6.18 1.84 6.48
CA GLY A 113 -5.73 3.10 7.07
C GLY A 113 -4.28 3.08 7.55
N PHE A 114 -3.77 4.26 7.89
CA PHE A 114 -2.38 4.44 8.33
C PHE A 114 -2.06 3.58 9.55
N GLY A 115 -0.98 2.79 9.49
CA GLY A 115 -0.55 1.92 10.57
C GLY A 115 -1.51 0.80 10.96
N ALA A 116 -2.60 0.60 10.23
CA ALA A 116 -3.51 -0.52 10.46
C ALA A 116 -2.85 -1.87 10.15
N LYS A 117 -3.39 -2.95 10.72
CA LYS A 117 -2.88 -4.31 10.53
C LYS A 117 -3.99 -5.24 10.09
N VAL A 118 -3.75 -5.98 9.02
CA VAL A 118 -4.63 -7.03 8.50
C VAL A 118 -3.83 -8.33 8.49
N PHE A 119 -4.32 -9.34 9.17
CA PHE A 119 -3.68 -10.64 9.27
C PHE A 119 -4.70 -11.78 9.28
N ASP A 120 -4.49 -12.79 8.45
CA ASP A 120 -5.37 -13.96 8.35
C ASP A 120 -6.84 -13.56 8.19
N ALA A 121 -7.13 -12.67 7.22
CA ALA A 121 -8.44 -12.08 7.10
C ALA A 121 -8.91 -11.99 5.64
N VAL A 122 -10.24 -12.04 5.47
CA VAL A 122 -10.91 -11.76 4.20
C VAL A 122 -11.66 -10.45 4.33
N ILE A 123 -11.31 -9.48 3.50
CA ILE A 123 -11.88 -8.13 3.49
C ILE A 123 -12.70 -7.97 2.22
N GLY A 124 -14.01 -7.80 2.36
CA GLY A 124 -14.92 -7.64 1.22
C GLY A 124 -14.76 -6.30 0.50
N ASP A 125 -15.28 -6.23 -0.73
CA ASP A 125 -15.15 -5.07 -1.61
C ASP A 125 -15.62 -3.77 -0.96
N GLY A 126 -14.90 -2.67 -1.20
CA GLY A 126 -15.25 -1.34 -0.69
C GLY A 126 -15.17 -1.21 0.83
N ALA A 127 -14.51 -2.14 1.52
CA ALA A 127 -14.35 -2.04 2.97
C ALA A 127 -13.31 -0.99 3.35
N PHE A 128 -13.53 -0.35 4.49
CA PHE A 128 -12.68 0.67 5.07
C PHE A 128 -12.16 0.20 6.44
N VAL A 129 -10.86 -0.05 6.54
CA VAL A 129 -10.17 -0.35 7.81
C VAL A 129 -9.54 0.94 8.31
N GLY A 130 -10.00 1.46 9.43
CA GLY A 130 -9.58 2.74 9.99
C GLY A 130 -8.12 2.78 10.42
N THR A 131 -7.58 4.00 10.58
CA THR A 131 -6.21 4.25 11.03
C THR A 131 -5.89 3.51 12.33
N GLY A 132 -4.79 2.76 12.36
CA GLY A 132 -4.35 2.00 13.54
C GLY A 132 -5.23 0.82 13.95
N ALA A 133 -6.27 0.50 13.19
CA ALA A 133 -7.14 -0.65 13.47
C ALA A 133 -6.39 -1.98 13.25
N ILE A 134 -6.87 -3.03 13.91
CA ILE A 134 -6.37 -4.41 13.76
C ILE A 134 -7.52 -5.29 13.31
N VAL A 135 -7.35 -5.99 12.20
CA VAL A 135 -8.30 -6.99 11.69
C VAL A 135 -7.56 -8.31 11.57
N GLN A 136 -7.96 -9.29 12.36
CA GLN A 136 -7.27 -10.57 12.43
C GLN A 136 -8.23 -11.74 12.55
N ALA A 137 -8.00 -12.80 11.76
CA ALA A 137 -8.72 -14.07 11.79
C ALA A 137 -10.24 -13.93 11.61
N VAL A 138 -10.67 -12.99 10.77
CA VAL A 138 -12.10 -12.70 10.52
C VAL A 138 -12.36 -12.42 9.04
N GLU A 139 -13.65 -12.53 8.68
CA GLU A 139 -14.16 -12.11 7.39
C GLU A 139 -15.03 -10.85 7.57
N LEU A 140 -14.73 -9.81 6.81
CA LEU A 140 -15.53 -8.60 6.71
C LEU A 140 -16.34 -8.62 5.42
N ALA A 141 -17.64 -8.35 5.53
CA ALA A 141 -18.50 -8.20 4.36
C ALA A 141 -18.10 -6.99 3.49
N ALA A 142 -18.57 -6.96 2.26
CA ALA A 142 -18.40 -5.78 1.40
C ALA A 142 -18.92 -4.51 2.09
N LYS A 143 -18.23 -3.39 1.87
CA LYS A 143 -18.53 -2.07 2.45
C LYS A 143 -18.51 -2.04 3.99
N SER A 144 -17.82 -2.97 4.64
CA SER A 144 -17.57 -2.89 6.09
C SER A 144 -16.70 -1.70 6.44
N LEU A 145 -17.00 -1.04 7.55
CA LEU A 145 -16.18 0.02 8.14
C LEU A 145 -15.73 -0.40 9.53
N VAL A 146 -14.43 -0.57 9.70
CA VAL A 146 -13.77 -0.75 11.00
C VAL A 146 -13.30 0.61 11.49
N PRO A 147 -13.77 1.13 12.63
CA PRO A 147 -13.35 2.43 13.13
C PRO A 147 -11.85 2.48 13.47
N ALA A 148 -11.28 3.70 13.48
CA ALA A 148 -9.87 3.90 13.82
C ALA A 148 -9.54 3.36 15.22
N GLY A 149 -8.40 2.70 15.37
CA GLY A 149 -7.89 2.13 16.61
C GLY A 149 -8.64 0.89 17.13
N VAL A 150 -9.69 0.44 16.44
CA VAL A 150 -10.47 -0.72 16.86
C VAL A 150 -9.77 -2.04 16.48
N SER A 151 -9.85 -3.04 17.37
CA SER A 151 -9.38 -4.39 17.12
C SER A 151 -10.55 -5.34 16.87
N VAL A 152 -10.61 -5.94 15.67
CA VAL A 152 -11.61 -6.92 15.26
C VAL A 152 -10.92 -8.27 15.14
N LEU A 153 -11.12 -9.15 16.13
CA LEU A 153 -10.36 -10.38 16.33
C LEU A 153 -11.23 -11.64 16.37
N CYS A 154 -12.54 -11.48 16.31
CA CYS A 154 -13.51 -12.57 16.32
C CYS A 154 -14.82 -12.13 15.69
N ARG A 155 -15.74 -13.07 15.48
CA ARG A 155 -17.04 -12.81 14.86
C ARG A 155 -17.90 -11.85 15.70
N GLU A 156 -17.82 -11.93 17.01
CA GLU A 156 -18.56 -11.05 17.92
C GLU A 156 -18.13 -9.60 17.72
N HIS A 157 -16.83 -9.34 17.60
CA HIS A 157 -16.29 -8.00 17.28
C HIS A 157 -16.77 -7.51 15.91
N VAL A 158 -16.92 -8.39 14.92
CA VAL A 158 -17.50 -7.98 13.62
C VAL A 158 -18.94 -7.51 13.79
N ILE A 159 -19.75 -8.19 14.60
CA ILE A 159 -21.15 -7.84 14.83
C ILE A 159 -21.29 -6.55 15.63
N GLU A 160 -20.45 -6.34 16.64
CA GLU A 160 -20.60 -5.25 17.62
C GLU A 160 -19.87 -3.97 17.18
N LEU A 161 -18.74 -4.06 16.49
CA LEU A 161 -17.81 -2.95 16.29
C LEU A 161 -17.71 -2.49 14.83
N VAL A 162 -18.18 -3.30 13.88
CA VAL A 162 -18.06 -2.99 12.44
C VAL A 162 -19.38 -2.41 11.95
N SER A 163 -19.30 -1.31 11.25
CA SER A 163 -20.43 -0.64 10.59
C SER A 163 -20.30 -0.70 9.07
N THR A 164 -21.03 0.11 8.35
CA THR A 164 -21.00 0.17 6.88
C THR A 164 -20.42 1.51 6.45
N THR A 165 -19.60 1.51 5.39
CA THR A 165 -19.06 2.73 4.78
C THR A 165 -20.17 3.67 4.33
N SER A 166 -19.98 4.96 4.58
CA SER A 166 -20.84 6.03 4.10
C SER A 166 -20.54 6.41 2.64
N ALA A 167 -21.38 7.26 2.06
CA ALA A 167 -21.09 7.85 0.76
C ALA A 167 -19.83 8.70 0.76
N GLU A 168 -19.55 9.41 1.88
CA GLU A 168 -18.36 10.23 2.07
C GLU A 168 -17.09 9.37 2.13
N ASP A 169 -17.14 8.21 2.82
CA ASP A 169 -16.04 7.25 2.84
C ASP A 169 -15.74 6.72 1.44
N CYS A 170 -16.77 6.36 0.68
CA CYS A 170 -16.61 5.90 -0.70
C CYS A 170 -15.98 6.98 -1.59
N GLU A 171 -16.45 8.22 -1.50
CA GLU A 171 -15.89 9.36 -2.26
C GLU A 171 -14.43 9.62 -1.87
N PHE A 172 -14.09 9.53 -0.59
CA PHE A 172 -12.72 9.65 -0.12
C PHE A 172 -11.82 8.56 -0.72
N MET A 173 -12.23 7.28 -0.66
CA MET A 173 -11.48 6.16 -1.22
C MET A 173 -11.22 6.34 -2.72
N GLU A 174 -12.23 6.75 -3.49
CA GLU A 174 -12.11 7.03 -4.92
C GLU A 174 -11.13 8.17 -5.21
N LYS A 175 -11.14 9.26 -4.43
CA LYS A 175 -10.20 10.37 -4.55
C LYS A 175 -8.76 9.91 -4.29
N VAL A 176 -8.56 9.05 -3.29
CA VAL A 176 -7.23 8.49 -2.97
C VAL A 176 -6.71 7.65 -4.14
N VAL A 177 -7.53 6.77 -4.69
CA VAL A 177 -7.16 5.96 -5.86
C VAL A 177 -6.80 6.85 -7.04
N ALA A 178 -7.66 7.79 -7.41
CA ALA A 178 -7.44 8.69 -8.54
C ALA A 178 -6.14 9.51 -8.40
N ALA A 179 -5.87 10.04 -7.20
CA ALA A 179 -4.65 10.79 -6.91
C ALA A 179 -3.39 9.92 -7.09
N ASN A 180 -3.41 8.68 -6.63
CA ASN A 180 -2.24 7.80 -6.70
C ASN A 180 -2.02 7.21 -8.09
N VAL A 181 -3.08 6.95 -8.85
CA VAL A 181 -2.96 6.61 -10.28
C VAL A 181 -2.31 7.78 -11.06
N ALA A 182 -2.74 9.00 -10.80
CA ALA A 182 -2.14 10.19 -11.42
C ALA A 182 -0.67 10.37 -11.00
N LEU A 183 -0.35 10.09 -9.73
CA LEU A 183 1.02 10.14 -9.19
C LEU A 183 1.93 9.11 -9.87
N ALA A 184 1.50 7.85 -9.96
CA ALA A 184 2.24 6.78 -10.66
C ALA A 184 2.56 7.17 -12.10
N GLN A 185 1.55 7.65 -12.83
CA GLN A 185 1.72 8.14 -14.20
C GLN A 185 2.66 9.34 -14.28
N GLY A 186 2.62 10.24 -13.30
CA GLY A 186 3.52 11.38 -13.19
C GLY A 186 4.98 10.97 -13.10
N TYR A 187 5.30 10.03 -12.21
CA TYR A 187 6.65 9.50 -12.05
C TYR A 187 7.14 8.73 -13.28
N ILE A 188 6.26 7.96 -13.93
CA ILE A 188 6.61 7.26 -15.18
C ILE A 188 6.95 8.25 -16.29
N ARG A 189 6.17 9.34 -16.44
CA ARG A 189 6.50 10.41 -17.40
C ARG A 189 7.84 11.06 -17.06
N LEU A 190 8.05 11.40 -15.78
CA LEU A 190 9.30 12.02 -15.31
C LEU A 190 10.52 11.14 -15.60
N ALA A 191 10.42 9.82 -15.40
CA ALA A 191 11.48 8.88 -15.71
C ALA A 191 11.82 8.86 -17.22
N ARG A 192 10.81 8.82 -18.09
CA ARG A 192 10.96 8.89 -19.55
C ARG A 192 11.57 10.22 -20.01
N ASP A 193 11.15 11.32 -19.44
CA ASP A 193 11.67 12.67 -19.75
C ASP A 193 13.08 12.87 -19.18
N GLY A 194 13.39 12.27 -18.03
CA GLY A 194 14.72 12.31 -17.40
C GLY A 194 15.79 11.62 -18.21
N GLU A 195 15.46 10.52 -18.86
CA GLU A 195 16.36 9.87 -19.83
C GLU A 195 16.69 10.80 -21.00
N THR A 196 15.78 11.72 -21.33
CA THR A 196 15.95 12.71 -22.39
C THR A 196 16.69 13.98 -21.91
N ARG A 197 16.68 14.32 -20.61
CA ARG A 197 17.19 15.58 -20.04
C ARG A 197 18.53 15.50 -19.30
N LEU A 198 19.12 14.34 -19.11
CA LEU A 198 20.42 14.21 -18.42
C LEU A 198 21.61 14.89 -19.13
N SER A 199 21.35 15.62 -20.23
CA SER A 199 22.38 16.40 -20.95
C SER A 199 22.37 17.90 -20.70
N LYS A 200 21.35 18.50 -20.06
CA LYS A 200 21.29 19.96 -19.85
C LYS A 200 20.54 20.34 -18.56
N ASP A 201 21.24 20.98 -17.64
CA ASP A 201 20.80 21.78 -16.49
C ASP A 201 20.83 21.14 -15.09
N ARG A 202 22.03 21.18 -14.49
CA ARG A 202 22.16 21.28 -13.04
C ARG A 202 21.86 22.71 -12.64
N ARG A 203 20.63 23.04 -12.27
CA ARG A 203 20.36 24.31 -11.57
C ARG A 203 20.82 24.17 -10.10
N PRO A 204 21.57 25.14 -9.58
CA PRO A 204 21.93 25.11 -8.16
C PRO A 204 20.66 25.26 -7.31
N PHE A 205 20.62 24.50 -6.20
CA PHE A 205 19.56 24.54 -5.20
C PHE A 205 19.38 25.98 -4.70
N GLN A 206 18.28 26.64 -5.02
CA GLN A 206 17.92 27.92 -4.42
C GLN A 206 17.42 27.68 -3.00
N ARG A 207 18.19 28.13 -1.99
CA ARG A 207 17.73 28.16 -0.61
C ARG A 207 16.41 28.94 -0.53
N VAL A 208 15.33 28.24 -0.15
CA VAL A 208 14.09 28.90 0.28
C VAL A 208 14.46 29.70 1.54
N ARG A 209 14.40 31.03 1.46
CA ARG A 209 14.51 31.88 2.65
C ARG A 209 13.24 31.63 3.46
N ASN A 210 13.40 31.27 4.74
CA ASN A 210 12.30 31.19 5.69
C ASN A 210 11.56 32.53 5.69
N ALA A 211 10.33 32.54 5.17
CA ALA A 211 9.40 33.62 5.42
C ALA A 211 8.94 33.47 6.89
N ASP A 212 8.96 34.57 7.62
CA ASP A 212 8.55 34.68 9.01
C ASP A 212 7.22 33.97 9.27
N VAL A 213 7.26 32.91 10.07
CA VAL A 213 6.06 32.37 10.70
C VAL A 213 5.77 33.23 11.92
N SER A 214 4.95 34.25 11.73
CA SER A 214 4.39 35.02 12.84
C SER A 214 3.54 34.09 13.72
N GLN A 215 3.88 34.05 14.99
CA GLN A 215 3.12 33.36 16.05
C GLN A 215 1.73 34.01 16.18
N GLU A 216 0.69 33.37 15.73
CA GLU A 216 -0.66 33.66 16.16
C GLU A 216 -1.38 32.38 16.59
N GLY A 217 -1.60 32.29 17.91
CA GLY A 217 -2.82 31.77 18.51
C GLY A 217 -3.05 30.25 18.51
N ILE A 218 -2.36 29.51 19.39
CA ILE A 218 -2.91 28.23 19.87
C ILE A 218 -3.92 28.55 20.98
N ALA A 219 -5.21 28.53 20.61
CA ALA A 219 -6.30 28.58 21.59
C ALA A 219 -6.42 27.23 22.31
N HIS A 220 -6.17 27.22 23.63
CA HIS A 220 -6.44 26.07 24.49
C HIS A 220 -7.95 25.80 24.60
N GLY A 221 -8.46 24.80 23.90
CA GLY A 221 -9.77 24.23 24.19
C GLY A 221 -9.71 23.38 25.46
N LYS A 222 -10.42 23.78 26.49
CA LYS A 222 -10.59 23.02 27.73
C LYS A 222 -11.46 21.80 27.46
N ILE A 223 -10.94 20.62 27.81
CA ILE A 223 -11.68 19.38 27.95
C ILE A 223 -12.47 19.46 29.28
N GLN A 224 -13.77 19.32 29.22
CA GLN A 224 -14.62 18.86 30.34
C GLN A 224 -15.11 17.46 30.01
#